data_b9ece1afb655778f3d8bce47771bbb64
#
_entry.id   b9ece1afb655778f3d8bce47771bbb64
#
_cell.length_a   1.000
_cell.length_b   1.000
_cell.length_c   1.000
_cell.angle_alpha   90.00
_cell.angle_beta   90.00
_cell.angle_gamma   90.00
#
_symmetry.space_group_name_H-M   'P 1'
#
loop_
_entity.id
_entity.type
_entity.pdbx_description
1 polymer ?
#
loop_
_entity_poly.entity_id
_entity_poly.type
_entity_poly.pdbx_seq_one_letter_code
_entity_poly.pdbx_strand_id
1 'polypeptide(L)'
;RDLKEKKDSPAVLRFKSKISGSSLIKDLVQGEMNVSNLTIEDFVILRKDKTPTYQLSATVDDHEMKITHVIRGDDHKINTFKQKQIYDAMGWNVPEFAHIPLIHSESGKKLSKRDKASTIDDYIKIGILSDALRNYLLRLGWAHKDKEIFTLDESIKLFDLKGVGKSPSKLDMSRILSINE
;
A
#
# COMPACT_ATOMS: atom_id res chain seq x y z
N ARG A 1 2.07 15.83 -26.77
CA ARG A 1 1.06 14.82 -26.38
C ARG A 1 0.46 14.06 -27.55
N ASP A 2 0.57 14.55 -28.77
CA ASP A 2 0.10 13.86 -29.96
C ASP A 2 1.28 13.10 -30.59
N LEU A 3 1.41 11.83 -30.22
CA LEU A 3 2.43 10.95 -30.76
C LEU A 3 2.05 10.55 -32.17
N LYS A 4 2.84 10.98 -33.18
CA LYS A 4 2.77 10.37 -34.50
C LYS A 4 3.26 8.93 -34.39
N GLU A 5 2.39 7.96 -34.69
CA GLU A 5 2.76 6.54 -34.79
C GLU A 5 3.93 6.38 -35.74
N LYS A 6 5.06 5.89 -35.24
CA LYS A 6 6.12 5.31 -36.06
C LYS A 6 5.78 3.84 -36.27
N LYS A 7 5.31 3.50 -37.46
CA LYS A 7 4.73 2.19 -37.80
C LYS A 7 5.62 0.96 -37.54
N ASP A 8 6.94 1.09 -37.37
CA ASP A 8 7.86 -0.05 -37.33
C ASP A 8 8.92 -0.01 -36.23
N SER A 9 8.69 0.68 -35.14
CA SER A 9 9.62 0.68 -34.00
C SER A 9 8.94 0.22 -32.71
N PRO A 10 9.65 -0.56 -31.87
CA PRO A 10 9.12 -0.96 -30.57
C PRO A 10 8.71 0.26 -29.74
N ALA A 11 7.41 0.40 -29.44
CA ALA A 11 6.86 1.53 -28.72
C ALA A 11 6.29 1.11 -27.36
N VAL A 12 6.24 2.04 -26.41
CA VAL A 12 5.50 1.88 -25.15
C VAL A 12 4.12 2.52 -25.30
N LEU A 13 3.12 1.94 -24.65
CA LEU A 13 1.82 2.57 -24.53
C LEU A 13 1.78 3.40 -23.23
N ARG A 14 1.41 4.68 -23.35
CA ARG A 14 1.22 5.55 -22.19
C ARG A 14 -0.26 5.87 -21.98
N PHE A 15 -0.68 5.89 -20.75
CA PHE A 15 -1.96 6.45 -20.38
C PHE A 15 -1.89 7.98 -20.45
N LYS A 16 -2.83 8.60 -21.16
CA LYS A 16 -2.94 10.05 -21.24
C LYS A 16 -3.71 10.56 -20.03
N SER A 17 -2.99 11.06 -19.04
CA SER A 17 -3.56 11.56 -17.79
C SER A 17 -4.39 12.83 -17.99
N LYS A 18 -5.42 13.03 -17.14
CA LYS A 18 -6.14 14.30 -17.07
C LYS A 18 -5.18 15.40 -16.65
N ILE A 19 -5.28 16.57 -17.26
CA ILE A 19 -4.39 17.74 -16.98
C ILE A 19 -5.11 18.88 -16.26
N SER A 20 -6.43 18.82 -16.14
CA SER A 20 -7.24 19.86 -15.50
C SER A 20 -8.01 19.29 -14.31
N GLY A 21 -8.34 20.16 -13.36
CA GLY A 21 -9.06 19.76 -12.14
C GLY A 21 -8.19 19.01 -11.14
N SER A 22 -8.83 18.31 -10.24
CA SER A 22 -8.20 17.49 -9.21
C SER A 22 -8.86 16.12 -9.12
N SER A 23 -8.11 15.15 -8.63
CA SER A 23 -8.60 13.80 -8.30
C SER A 23 -8.70 13.65 -6.78
N LEU A 24 -9.84 13.19 -6.33
CA LEU A 24 -10.15 12.94 -4.92
C LEU A 24 -10.24 11.44 -4.68
N ILE A 25 -9.61 10.99 -3.58
CA ILE A 25 -9.73 9.65 -3.00
C ILE A 25 -10.13 9.81 -1.54
N LYS A 26 -11.17 9.10 -1.11
CA LYS A 26 -11.51 8.95 0.30
C LYS A 26 -10.83 7.68 0.81
N ASP A 27 -9.72 7.86 1.51
CA ASP A 27 -8.96 6.75 2.05
C ASP A 27 -9.47 6.39 3.44
N LEU A 28 -9.65 5.10 3.71
CA LEU A 28 -10.25 4.62 4.96
C LEU A 28 -9.36 4.84 6.19
N VAL A 29 -8.05 5.03 5.99
CA VAL A 29 -7.08 5.31 7.06
C VAL A 29 -6.64 6.78 7.03
N GLN A 30 -6.17 7.26 5.87
CA GLN A 30 -5.59 8.60 5.74
C GLN A 30 -6.65 9.71 5.67
N GLY A 31 -7.88 9.35 5.32
CA GLY A 31 -8.96 10.31 5.10
C GLY A 31 -8.97 10.85 3.66
N GLU A 32 -9.44 12.06 3.48
CA GLU A 32 -9.56 12.66 2.16
C GLU A 32 -8.20 13.07 1.59
N MET A 33 -7.84 12.52 0.45
CA MET A 33 -6.63 12.83 -0.31
C MET A 33 -7.00 13.50 -1.62
N ASN A 34 -6.48 14.69 -1.87
CA ASN A 34 -6.75 15.46 -3.08
C ASN A 34 -5.42 15.81 -3.78
N VAL A 35 -5.35 15.52 -5.07
CA VAL A 35 -4.15 15.76 -5.89
C VAL A 35 -4.56 16.49 -7.17
N SER A 36 -3.83 17.57 -7.51
CA SER A 36 -4.02 18.23 -8.81
C SER A 36 -3.69 17.27 -9.94
N ASN A 37 -4.58 17.14 -10.91
CA ASN A 37 -4.34 16.28 -12.09
C ASN A 37 -3.10 16.71 -12.89
N LEU A 38 -2.71 17.97 -12.79
CA LEU A 38 -1.51 18.50 -13.43
C LEU A 38 -0.22 17.84 -12.92
N THR A 39 -0.22 17.33 -11.68
CA THR A 39 0.94 16.65 -11.07
C THR A 39 1.04 15.17 -11.44
N ILE A 40 0.02 14.62 -12.08
CA ILE A 40 0.00 13.22 -12.52
C ILE A 40 0.46 13.18 -13.98
N GLU A 41 1.70 12.81 -14.21
CA GLU A 41 2.26 12.68 -15.55
C GLU A 41 1.62 11.53 -16.35
N ASP A 42 1.72 11.60 -17.68
CA ASP A 42 1.41 10.46 -18.54
C ASP A 42 2.34 9.29 -18.20
N PHE A 43 1.79 8.15 -17.85
CA PHE A 43 2.56 7.01 -17.36
C PHE A 43 2.47 5.80 -18.28
N VAL A 44 3.54 5.01 -18.35
CA VAL A 44 3.59 3.80 -19.18
C VAL A 44 2.66 2.75 -18.58
N ILE A 45 1.76 2.20 -19.38
CA ILE A 45 0.87 1.10 -19.02
C ILE A 45 1.28 -0.22 -19.67
N LEU A 46 1.91 -0.16 -20.87
CA LEU A 46 2.43 -1.33 -21.57
C LEU A 46 3.86 -1.06 -22.05
N ARG A 47 4.77 -2.00 -21.78
CA ARG A 47 6.18 -1.92 -22.17
C ARG A 47 6.35 -2.29 -23.65
N LYS A 48 7.57 -2.09 -24.17
CA LYS A 48 7.93 -2.42 -25.57
C LYS A 48 7.74 -3.92 -25.90
N ASP A 49 7.96 -4.77 -24.93
CA ASP A 49 7.77 -6.22 -25.01
C ASP A 49 6.33 -6.68 -24.82
N LYS A 50 5.40 -5.71 -24.78
CA LYS A 50 3.96 -5.90 -24.52
C LYS A 50 3.62 -6.40 -23.11
N THR A 51 4.55 -6.40 -22.17
CA THR A 51 4.24 -6.68 -20.77
C THR A 51 3.59 -5.46 -20.10
N PRO A 52 2.53 -5.65 -19.29
CA PRO A 52 1.91 -4.54 -18.58
C PRO A 52 2.84 -4.01 -17.47
N THR A 53 2.67 -2.75 -17.12
CA THR A 53 3.26 -2.21 -15.90
C THR A 53 2.35 -2.48 -14.71
N TYR A 54 2.88 -2.31 -13.50
CA TYR A 54 2.12 -2.45 -12.26
C TYR A 54 0.79 -1.66 -12.26
N GLN A 55 0.79 -0.45 -12.82
CA GLN A 55 -0.42 0.38 -12.85
C GLN A 55 -1.56 -0.27 -13.63
N LEU A 56 -1.26 -0.90 -14.75
CA LEU A 56 -2.27 -1.59 -15.55
C LEU A 56 -2.60 -2.95 -14.96
N SER A 57 -1.58 -3.80 -14.68
CA SER A 57 -1.84 -5.18 -14.22
C SER A 57 -2.63 -5.19 -12.91
N ALA A 58 -2.20 -4.43 -11.89
CA ALA A 58 -2.90 -4.41 -10.62
C ALA A 58 -4.35 -3.90 -10.77
N THR A 59 -4.59 -2.87 -11.61
CA THR A 59 -5.95 -2.35 -11.81
C THR A 59 -6.85 -3.36 -12.51
N VAL A 60 -6.33 -4.09 -13.50
CA VAL A 60 -7.09 -5.13 -14.22
C VAL A 60 -7.36 -6.32 -13.30
N ASP A 61 -6.33 -6.81 -12.58
CA ASP A 61 -6.47 -7.94 -11.66
C ASP A 61 -7.48 -7.62 -10.54
N ASP A 62 -7.40 -6.44 -9.94
CA ASP A 62 -8.34 -5.99 -8.92
C ASP A 62 -9.78 -5.95 -9.45
N HIS A 63 -9.99 -5.47 -10.69
CA HIS A 63 -11.29 -5.43 -11.33
C HIS A 63 -11.83 -6.84 -11.61
N GLU A 64 -11.04 -7.70 -12.28
CA GLU A 64 -11.44 -9.06 -12.66
C GLU A 64 -11.69 -9.95 -11.43
N MET A 65 -10.87 -9.80 -10.38
CA MET A 65 -11.03 -10.51 -9.11
C MET A 65 -12.09 -9.91 -8.21
N LYS A 66 -12.75 -8.81 -8.62
CA LYS A 66 -13.78 -8.11 -7.85
C LYS A 66 -13.30 -7.68 -6.46
N ILE A 67 -12.08 -7.18 -6.39
CA ILE A 67 -11.49 -6.66 -5.14
C ILE A 67 -12.32 -5.47 -4.67
N THR A 68 -12.76 -5.52 -3.43
CA THR A 68 -13.57 -4.47 -2.81
C THR A 68 -12.71 -3.45 -2.07
N HIS A 69 -11.58 -3.88 -1.50
CA HIS A 69 -10.69 -3.06 -0.69
C HIS A 69 -9.23 -3.31 -1.07
N VAL A 70 -8.48 -2.24 -1.31
CA VAL A 70 -7.04 -2.27 -1.54
C VAL A 70 -6.35 -1.69 -0.30
N ILE A 71 -5.79 -2.58 0.53
CA ILE A 71 -5.09 -2.21 1.77
C ILE A 71 -3.58 -2.40 1.54
N ARG A 72 -2.79 -1.31 1.62
CA ARG A 72 -1.36 -1.33 1.29
C ARG A 72 -0.57 -0.22 1.97
N GLY A 73 0.75 -0.23 1.81
CA GLY A 73 1.62 0.82 2.32
C GLY A 73 1.36 2.19 1.69
N ASP A 74 1.56 3.24 2.45
CA ASP A 74 1.28 4.63 2.05
C ASP A 74 2.27 5.20 1.02
N ASP A 75 3.37 4.51 0.74
CA ASP A 75 4.25 4.79 -0.39
C ASP A 75 3.58 4.56 -1.77
N HIS A 76 2.43 3.90 -1.78
CA HIS A 76 1.61 3.69 -2.97
C HIS A 76 0.50 4.75 -3.18
N LYS A 77 0.41 5.80 -2.35
CA LYS A 77 -0.65 6.84 -2.48
C LYS A 77 -0.76 7.45 -3.88
N ILE A 78 0.37 7.82 -4.50
CA ILE A 78 0.38 8.38 -5.87
C ILE A 78 -0.09 7.35 -6.90
N ASN A 79 0.21 6.07 -6.68
CA ASN A 79 -0.25 5.01 -7.58
C ASN A 79 -1.79 4.90 -7.60
N THR A 80 -2.45 5.17 -6.47
CA THR A 80 -3.91 5.17 -6.37
C THR A 80 -4.56 6.15 -7.33
N PHE A 81 -4.00 7.36 -7.46
CA PHE A 81 -4.52 8.35 -8.40
C PHE A 81 -4.31 7.95 -9.86
N LYS A 82 -3.20 7.28 -10.19
CA LYS A 82 -2.96 6.72 -11.53
C LYS A 82 -3.93 5.59 -11.84
N GLN A 83 -4.10 4.67 -10.91
CA GLN A 83 -5.03 3.54 -11.03
C GLN A 83 -6.47 4.02 -11.12
N LYS A 84 -6.87 5.01 -10.30
CA LYS A 84 -8.20 5.63 -10.40
C LYS A 84 -8.49 6.17 -11.79
N GLN A 85 -7.51 6.81 -12.45
CA GLN A 85 -7.71 7.29 -13.82
C GLN A 85 -7.93 6.14 -14.82
N ILE A 86 -7.33 4.97 -14.60
CA ILE A 86 -7.59 3.77 -15.41
C ILE A 86 -9.01 3.25 -15.15
N TYR A 87 -9.42 3.12 -13.88
CA TYR A 87 -10.80 2.74 -13.50
C TYR A 87 -11.83 3.66 -14.16
N ASP A 88 -11.63 4.98 -14.04
CA ASP A 88 -12.51 5.99 -14.63
C ASP A 88 -12.58 5.87 -16.16
N ALA A 89 -11.45 5.63 -16.84
CA ALA A 89 -11.38 5.51 -18.29
C ALA A 89 -12.06 4.24 -18.82
N MET A 90 -12.04 3.16 -18.04
CA MET A 90 -12.68 1.89 -18.36
C MET A 90 -14.15 1.83 -17.93
N GLY A 91 -14.64 2.82 -17.20
CA GLY A 91 -15.98 2.80 -16.60
C GLY A 91 -16.16 1.75 -15.50
N TRP A 92 -15.07 1.36 -14.84
CA TRP A 92 -15.09 0.37 -13.78
C TRP A 92 -15.32 0.99 -12.40
N ASN A 93 -15.90 0.21 -11.50
CA ASN A 93 -16.04 0.62 -10.11
C ASN A 93 -14.66 0.71 -9.46
N VAL A 94 -14.40 1.82 -8.77
CA VAL A 94 -13.17 2.05 -8.01
C VAL A 94 -13.30 1.34 -6.65
N PRO A 95 -12.35 0.48 -6.24
CA PRO A 95 -12.38 -0.12 -4.91
C PRO A 95 -12.14 0.92 -3.80
N GLU A 96 -12.46 0.57 -2.56
CA GLU A 96 -12.08 1.33 -1.38
C GLU A 96 -10.57 1.22 -1.17
N PHE A 97 -9.92 2.30 -0.77
CA PHE A 97 -8.48 2.32 -0.49
C PHE A 97 -8.20 2.56 1.00
N ALA A 98 -7.18 1.88 1.51
CA ALA A 98 -6.66 2.08 2.86
C ALA A 98 -5.12 2.08 2.81
N HIS A 99 -4.50 3.23 3.05
CA HIS A 99 -3.05 3.35 3.04
C HIS A 99 -2.50 3.35 4.47
N ILE A 100 -1.81 2.26 4.81
CA ILE A 100 -1.20 2.04 6.12
C ILE A 100 0.17 2.70 6.13
N PRO A 101 0.51 3.48 7.17
CA PRO A 101 1.83 4.09 7.30
C PRO A 101 2.96 3.08 7.28
N LEU A 102 4.11 3.48 6.73
CA LEU A 102 5.31 2.65 6.69
C LEU A 102 5.88 2.43 8.10
N ILE A 103 6.51 1.28 8.26
CA ILE A 103 7.31 0.97 9.44
C ILE A 103 8.73 1.51 9.21
N HIS A 104 9.24 2.23 10.19
CA HIS A 104 10.60 2.75 10.20
C HIS A 104 11.48 1.91 11.12
N SER A 105 12.78 1.88 10.85
CA SER A 105 13.77 1.32 11.76
C SER A 105 13.85 2.13 13.05
N GLU A 106 14.52 1.60 14.06
CA GLU A 106 14.79 2.33 15.32
C GLU A 106 15.47 3.68 15.08
N SER A 107 16.32 3.77 14.05
CA SER A 107 16.98 5.02 13.65
C SER A 107 16.07 6.01 12.91
N GLY A 108 14.79 5.68 12.71
CA GLY A 108 13.80 6.53 12.03
C GLY A 108 13.87 6.51 10.50
N LYS A 109 14.68 5.65 9.88
CA LYS A 109 14.71 5.46 8.43
C LYS A 109 13.66 4.45 8.00
N LYS A 110 13.17 4.54 6.76
CA LYS A 110 12.30 3.51 6.18
C LYS A 110 12.99 2.14 6.31
N LEU A 111 12.27 1.17 6.88
CA LEU A 111 12.76 -0.21 7.02
C LEU A 111 13.09 -0.78 5.64
N SER A 112 14.27 -1.35 5.49
CA SER A 112 14.74 -1.93 4.23
C SER A 112 15.15 -3.38 4.44
N LYS A 113 15.22 -4.17 3.35
CA LYS A 113 15.69 -5.56 3.40
C LYS A 113 17.13 -5.74 3.92
N ARG A 114 17.88 -4.65 4.07
CA ARG A 114 19.25 -4.65 4.62
C ARG A 114 19.29 -4.45 6.13
N ASP A 115 18.16 -4.08 6.75
CA ASP A 115 18.08 -3.90 8.19
C ASP A 115 17.97 -5.28 8.85
N LYS A 116 18.60 -5.44 10.02
CA LYS A 116 18.49 -6.68 10.83
C LYS A 116 17.03 -6.90 11.20
N ALA A 117 16.59 -8.16 11.18
CA ALA A 117 15.22 -8.56 11.47
C ALA A 117 14.18 -7.89 10.54
N SER A 118 14.44 -7.87 9.23
CA SER A 118 13.53 -7.31 8.22
C SER A 118 12.60 -8.37 7.60
N THR A 119 12.87 -9.65 7.81
CA THR A 119 12.08 -10.77 7.31
C THR A 119 11.55 -11.63 8.45
N ILE A 120 10.48 -12.38 8.19
CA ILE A 120 9.92 -13.33 9.17
C ILE A 120 10.97 -14.36 9.59
N ASP A 121 11.80 -14.84 8.67
CA ASP A 121 12.88 -15.80 8.95
C ASP A 121 13.90 -15.27 9.96
N ASP A 122 14.17 -13.97 9.96
CA ASP A 122 15.08 -13.35 10.90
C ASP A 122 14.53 -13.42 12.34
N TYR A 123 13.22 -13.20 12.51
CA TYR A 123 12.55 -13.34 13.81
C TYR A 123 12.54 -14.78 14.30
N ILE A 124 12.29 -15.75 13.41
CA ILE A 124 12.34 -17.18 13.74
C ILE A 124 13.74 -17.57 14.24
N LYS A 125 14.80 -17.12 13.54
CA LYS A 125 16.19 -17.43 13.91
C LYS A 125 16.59 -16.95 15.31
N ILE A 126 16.01 -15.84 15.76
CA ILE A 126 16.26 -15.31 17.12
C ILE A 126 15.27 -15.82 18.17
N GLY A 127 14.41 -16.78 17.80
CA GLY A 127 13.52 -17.46 18.74
C GLY A 127 12.22 -16.71 19.07
N ILE A 128 11.78 -15.78 18.20
CA ILE A 128 10.50 -15.09 18.40
C ILE A 128 9.35 -16.02 18.00
N LEU A 129 8.41 -16.23 18.93
CA LEU A 129 7.21 -17.02 18.72
C LEU A 129 6.24 -16.30 17.75
N SER A 130 5.50 -17.08 16.98
CA SER A 130 4.55 -16.55 15.98
C SER A 130 3.49 -15.64 16.61
N ASP A 131 3.01 -16.00 17.80
CA ASP A 131 1.97 -15.25 18.51
C ASP A 131 2.49 -13.89 19.01
N ALA A 132 3.72 -13.88 19.55
CA ALA A 132 4.38 -12.65 19.97
C ALA A 132 4.63 -11.71 18.79
N LEU A 133 5.16 -12.24 17.70
CA LEU A 133 5.41 -11.43 16.49
C LEU A 133 4.11 -10.89 15.91
N ARG A 134 3.07 -11.71 15.79
CA ARG A 134 1.75 -11.27 15.29
C ARG A 134 1.17 -10.17 16.17
N ASN A 135 1.17 -10.35 17.49
CA ASN A 135 0.67 -9.33 18.42
C ASN A 135 1.46 -8.03 18.31
N TYR A 136 2.79 -8.13 18.26
CA TYR A 136 3.64 -6.96 18.08
C TYR A 136 3.34 -6.21 16.78
N LEU A 137 3.28 -6.91 15.63
CA LEU A 137 3.00 -6.29 14.32
C LEU A 137 1.60 -5.68 14.27
N LEU A 138 0.61 -6.32 14.89
CA LEU A 138 -0.73 -5.76 15.02
C LEU A 138 -0.68 -4.43 15.77
N ARG A 139 -0.04 -4.39 16.93
CA ARG A 139 0.06 -3.19 17.78
C ARG A 139 0.97 -2.10 17.19
N LEU A 140 1.83 -2.44 16.28
CA LEU A 140 2.75 -1.49 15.68
C LEU A 140 2.04 -0.40 14.87
N GLY A 141 0.89 -0.72 14.28
CA GLY A 141 0.12 0.22 13.47
C GLY A 141 -1.36 0.32 13.84
N TRP A 142 -1.83 -0.48 14.81
CA TRP A 142 -3.24 -0.53 15.20
C TRP A 142 -3.41 -0.47 16.71
N ALA A 143 -4.48 0.16 17.17
CA ALA A 143 -4.81 0.25 18.58
C ALA A 143 -6.29 -0.05 18.82
N HIS A 144 -6.58 -0.73 19.94
CA HIS A 144 -7.92 -0.93 20.44
C HIS A 144 -7.96 -0.66 21.95
N LYS A 145 -8.40 0.53 22.32
CA LYS A 145 -8.38 1.01 23.73
C LYS A 145 -6.96 0.84 24.33
N ASP A 146 -6.88 0.46 25.58
CA ASP A 146 -5.60 0.27 26.32
C ASP A 146 -5.09 -1.17 26.29
N LYS A 147 -5.70 -2.05 25.47
CA LYS A 147 -5.32 -3.45 25.40
C LYS A 147 -4.03 -3.62 24.61
N GLU A 148 -3.06 -4.33 25.19
CA GLU A 148 -1.72 -4.54 24.62
C GLU A 148 -1.55 -5.94 24.03
N ILE A 149 -2.13 -6.96 24.63
CA ILE A 149 -1.99 -8.36 24.23
C ILE A 149 -3.32 -8.89 23.71
N PHE A 150 -3.27 -9.45 22.51
CA PHE A 150 -4.42 -10.02 21.82
C PHE A 150 -4.14 -11.45 21.38
N THR A 151 -5.07 -12.34 21.62
CA THR A 151 -5.08 -13.65 20.95
C THR A 151 -5.41 -13.48 19.46
N LEU A 152 -5.24 -14.52 18.66
CA LEU A 152 -5.63 -14.50 17.25
C LEU A 152 -7.13 -14.22 17.09
N ASP A 153 -7.97 -14.91 17.86
CA ASP A 153 -9.43 -14.77 17.79
C ASP A 153 -9.90 -13.37 18.20
N GLU A 154 -9.27 -12.80 19.24
CA GLU A 154 -9.54 -11.41 19.62
C GLU A 154 -9.11 -10.43 18.54
N SER A 155 -7.95 -10.66 17.92
CA SER A 155 -7.45 -9.82 16.83
C SER A 155 -8.43 -9.83 15.65
N ILE A 156 -8.89 -11.00 15.24
CA ILE A 156 -9.88 -11.15 14.14
C ILE A 156 -11.19 -10.46 14.50
N LYS A 157 -11.66 -10.61 15.74
CA LYS A 157 -12.95 -10.05 16.19
C LYS A 157 -12.94 -8.55 16.35
N LEU A 158 -11.81 -7.97 16.79
CA LEU A 158 -11.71 -6.56 17.18
C LEU A 158 -11.08 -5.67 16.12
N PHE A 159 -10.35 -6.24 15.17
CA PHE A 159 -9.66 -5.46 14.15
C PHE A 159 -10.66 -4.68 13.28
N ASP A 160 -10.40 -3.40 13.13
CA ASP A 160 -11.03 -2.53 12.15
C ASP A 160 -10.01 -1.51 11.60
N LEU A 161 -10.32 -0.93 10.45
CA LEU A 161 -9.46 0.08 9.83
C LEU A 161 -9.46 1.42 10.57
N LYS A 162 -10.45 1.68 11.44
CA LYS A 162 -10.53 2.91 12.23
C LYS A 162 -9.48 2.95 13.33
N GLY A 163 -9.09 1.77 13.83
CA GLY A 163 -8.01 1.63 14.80
C GLY A 163 -6.60 1.78 14.22
N VAL A 164 -6.46 1.85 12.88
CA VAL A 164 -5.14 2.01 12.23
C VAL A 164 -4.67 3.46 12.37
N GLY A 165 -3.45 3.62 12.89
CA GLY A 165 -2.80 4.92 13.04
C GLY A 165 -2.46 5.57 11.68
N LYS A 166 -2.35 6.91 11.67
CA LYS A 166 -2.00 7.68 10.46
C LYS A 166 -0.52 8.01 10.36
N SER A 167 0.22 7.82 11.43
CA SER A 167 1.65 8.15 11.50
C SER A 167 2.51 6.89 11.41
N PRO A 168 3.71 6.98 10.81
CA PRO A 168 4.66 5.89 10.80
C PRO A 168 5.02 5.40 12.20
N SER A 169 5.13 4.09 12.36
CA SER A 169 5.59 3.45 13.59
C SER A 169 7.07 3.10 13.48
N LYS A 170 7.76 3.05 14.62
CA LYS A 170 9.16 2.60 14.68
C LYS A 170 9.21 1.16 15.19
N LEU A 171 10.07 0.37 14.55
CA LEU A 171 10.39 -0.96 15.02
C LEU A 171 11.14 -0.84 16.36
N ASP A 172 10.75 -1.65 17.35
CA ASP A 172 11.38 -1.72 18.68
C ASP A 172 11.60 -3.20 19.03
N MET A 173 12.86 -3.65 18.92
CA MET A 173 13.23 -5.02 19.18
C MET A 173 13.12 -5.40 20.67
N SER A 174 13.37 -4.47 21.58
CA SER A 174 13.24 -4.73 23.02
C SER A 174 11.79 -5.02 23.40
N ARG A 175 10.84 -4.33 22.77
CA ARG A 175 9.41 -4.61 22.98
C ARG A 175 8.97 -5.95 22.39
N ILE A 176 9.52 -6.37 21.24
CA ILE A 176 9.23 -7.71 20.69
C ILE A 176 9.70 -8.80 21.65
N LEU A 177 10.93 -8.67 22.18
CA LEU A 177 11.49 -9.61 23.13
C LEU A 177 10.65 -9.68 24.41
N SER A 178 10.24 -8.54 24.96
CA SER A 178 9.38 -8.48 26.15
C SER A 178 8.00 -9.13 25.96
N ILE A 179 7.45 -9.09 24.75
CA ILE A 179 6.16 -9.76 24.45
C ILE A 179 6.38 -11.27 24.27
N ASN A 180 7.60 -11.69 23.92
CA ASN A 180 7.95 -13.08 23.66
C ASN A 180 8.19 -13.89 24.94
N GLU A 181 8.46 -13.25 26.09
CA GLU A 181 8.61 -13.85 27.41
C GLU A 181 7.26 -14.30 28.01
#